data_d26965b33d03db299f2f27cc11b9c772
#
_entry.id   d26965b33d03db299f2f27cc11b9c772
#
_cell.length_a   1.000
_cell.length_b   1.000
_cell.length_c   1.000
_cell.angle_alpha   90.00
_cell.angle_beta   90.00
_cell.angle_gamma   90.00
#
_symmetry.space_group_name_H-M   'P 1'
#
loop_
_entity.id
_entity.type
_entity.pdbx_description
1 polymer ?
#
loop_
_entity_poly.entity_id
_entity_poly.type
_entity_poly.pdbx_seq_one_letter_code
_entity_poly.pdbx_strand_id
1 'polypeptide(L)'
;LKFNKKYNLYYALTSLYGMRKQIFITFAPWALVTTFHKPVYYIANLMIIGSVVGIFVQPYVGKIIDTYGERVVLRFEALVFVFVCILYGFAPTWFPKDIAILIVSACYISDQTLMSLGIARATYIKKIAEKKEDISNTLSLGLSIDHFFAISVALIGGLLWYKVGYKAVFILGAIISLINFFVAKKININTEDVLVVEDSKA
;
A
#
# COMPACT_ATOMS: atom_id res chain seq x y z
N LEU A 1 -23.73 -7.79 -2.47
CA LEU A 1 -22.61 -7.08 -3.08
C LEU A 1 -22.84 -7.02 -4.59
N LYS A 2 -23.05 -5.82 -5.15
CA LYS A 2 -23.20 -5.63 -6.60
C LYS A 2 -21.95 -4.97 -7.14
N PHE A 3 -21.31 -5.62 -8.10
CA PHE A 3 -20.17 -5.03 -8.84
C PHE A 3 -20.71 -3.92 -9.75
N ASN A 4 -20.21 -2.70 -9.58
CA ASN A 4 -20.55 -1.58 -10.43
C ASN A 4 -19.32 -1.19 -11.29
N LYS A 5 -19.45 -1.34 -12.60
CA LYS A 5 -18.38 -1.03 -13.57
C LYS A 5 -17.88 0.41 -13.50
N LYS A 6 -18.69 1.34 -13.01
CA LYS A 6 -18.30 2.73 -12.83
C LYS A 6 -17.11 2.88 -11.88
N TYR A 7 -16.99 2.00 -10.88
CA TYR A 7 -15.94 2.05 -9.86
C TYR A 7 -14.74 1.12 -10.18
N ASN A 8 -14.57 0.71 -11.42
CA ASN A 8 -13.48 -0.20 -11.85
C ASN A 8 -12.09 0.32 -11.45
N LEU A 9 -11.87 1.64 -11.53
CA LEU A 9 -10.59 2.24 -11.15
C LEU A 9 -10.31 2.06 -9.65
N TYR A 10 -11.35 2.23 -8.81
CA TYR A 10 -11.23 1.98 -7.38
C TYR A 10 -10.90 0.51 -7.09
N TYR A 11 -11.57 -0.44 -7.75
CA TYR A 11 -11.27 -1.87 -7.56
C TYR A 11 -9.85 -2.23 -8.01
N ALA A 12 -9.37 -1.65 -9.11
CA ALA A 12 -8.00 -1.83 -9.57
C ALA A 12 -6.98 -1.28 -8.58
N LEU A 13 -7.20 -0.08 -8.04
CA LEU A 13 -6.33 0.51 -7.01
C LEU A 13 -6.33 -0.32 -5.73
N THR A 14 -7.47 -0.85 -5.34
CA THR A 14 -7.61 -1.67 -4.13
C THR A 14 -6.94 -3.04 -4.29
N SER A 15 -7.08 -3.69 -5.44
CA SER A 15 -6.39 -4.96 -5.71
C SER A 15 -4.87 -4.80 -5.72
N LEU A 16 -4.35 -3.76 -6.37
CA LEU A 16 -2.92 -3.47 -6.39
C LEU A 16 -2.38 -3.15 -5.00
N TYR A 17 -3.16 -2.45 -4.19
CA TYR A 17 -2.81 -2.20 -2.79
C TYR A 17 -2.75 -3.48 -1.95
N GLY A 18 -3.75 -4.35 -2.08
CA GLY A 18 -3.77 -5.63 -1.37
C GLY A 18 -2.56 -6.49 -1.67
N MET A 19 -2.21 -6.61 -2.95
CA MET A 19 -1.00 -7.31 -3.37
C MET A 19 0.27 -6.71 -2.77
N ARG A 20 0.44 -5.39 -2.89
CA ARG A 20 1.59 -4.67 -2.36
C ARG A 20 1.74 -4.82 -0.84
N LYS A 21 0.65 -4.55 -0.12
CA LYS A 21 0.56 -4.67 1.34
C LYS A 21 0.99 -6.05 1.81
N GLN A 22 0.50 -7.10 1.15
CA GLN A 22 0.75 -8.47 1.54
C GLN A 22 2.21 -8.88 1.34
N ILE A 23 2.89 -8.35 0.33
CA ILE A 23 4.33 -8.60 0.14
C ILE A 23 5.10 -8.16 1.39
N PHE A 24 4.84 -6.97 1.91
CA PHE A 24 5.55 -6.48 3.09
C PHE A 24 5.10 -7.17 4.38
N ILE A 25 3.81 -7.40 4.58
CA ILE A 25 3.30 -8.08 5.77
C ILE A 25 3.88 -9.49 5.91
N THR A 26 4.03 -10.22 4.80
CA THR A 26 4.49 -11.61 4.83
C THR A 26 6.01 -11.72 4.67
N PHE A 27 6.56 -11.10 3.64
CA PHE A 27 7.93 -11.39 3.22
C PHE A 27 8.99 -10.47 3.82
N ALA A 28 8.63 -9.28 4.29
CA ALA A 28 9.62 -8.42 4.93
C ALA A 28 10.05 -8.95 6.32
N PRO A 29 9.15 -9.38 7.22
CA PRO A 29 9.55 -10.07 8.45
C PRO A 29 10.31 -11.36 8.17
N TRP A 30 9.86 -12.13 7.18
CA TRP A 30 10.51 -13.38 6.79
C TRP A 30 11.96 -13.14 6.34
N ALA A 31 12.21 -12.10 5.53
CA ALA A 31 13.56 -11.74 5.11
C ALA A 31 14.44 -11.32 6.30
N LEU A 32 13.90 -10.56 7.25
CA LEU A 32 14.66 -10.16 8.45
C LEU A 32 15.16 -11.37 9.23
N VAL A 33 14.34 -12.42 9.36
CA VAL A 33 14.72 -13.64 10.07
C VAL A 33 15.68 -14.50 9.23
N THR A 34 15.34 -14.78 7.98
CA THR A 34 16.05 -15.80 7.17
C THR A 34 17.29 -15.25 6.46
N THR A 35 17.24 -14.02 5.98
CA THR A 35 18.32 -13.41 5.19
C THR A 35 19.24 -12.55 6.06
N PHE A 36 18.66 -11.78 6.98
CA PHE A 36 19.43 -10.90 7.86
C PHE A 36 19.74 -11.51 9.23
N HIS A 37 19.23 -12.73 9.48
CA HIS A 37 19.45 -13.49 10.74
C HIS A 37 19.09 -12.69 12.00
N LYS A 38 18.02 -11.89 11.93
CA LYS A 38 17.53 -11.13 13.08
C LYS A 38 16.55 -11.97 13.90
N PRO A 39 16.61 -11.90 15.22
CA PRO A 39 15.66 -12.58 16.09
C PRO A 39 14.26 -11.97 15.96
N VAL A 40 13.23 -12.76 16.29
CA VAL A 40 11.83 -12.33 16.15
C VAL A 40 11.50 -11.07 16.96
N TYR A 41 12.09 -10.89 18.14
CA TYR A 41 11.90 -9.68 18.94
C TYR A 41 12.35 -8.40 18.23
N TYR A 42 13.32 -8.50 17.30
CA TYR A 42 13.76 -7.36 16.51
C TYR A 42 12.64 -6.83 15.62
N ILE A 43 11.85 -7.73 15.02
CA ILE A 43 10.67 -7.38 14.22
C ILE A 43 9.61 -6.72 15.11
N ALA A 44 9.36 -7.27 16.31
CA ALA A 44 8.42 -6.68 17.26
C ALA A 44 8.81 -5.25 17.63
N ASN A 45 10.10 -4.99 17.86
CA ASN A 45 10.60 -3.64 18.12
C ASN A 45 10.36 -2.70 16.93
N LEU A 46 10.61 -3.15 15.70
CA LEU A 46 10.34 -2.36 14.49
C LEU A 46 8.83 -2.05 14.35
N MET A 47 7.97 -3.02 14.68
CA MET A 47 6.51 -2.81 14.68
C MET A 47 6.09 -1.77 15.70
N ILE A 48 6.66 -1.81 16.91
CA ILE A 48 6.41 -0.80 17.96
C ILE A 48 6.85 0.59 17.48
N ILE A 49 8.07 0.71 16.96
CA ILE A 49 8.59 1.97 16.44
C ILE A 49 7.70 2.49 15.30
N GLY A 50 7.32 1.63 14.34
CA GLY A 50 6.43 1.99 13.24
C GLY A 50 5.06 2.45 13.71
N SER A 51 4.50 1.79 14.75
CA SER A 51 3.22 2.19 15.36
C SER A 51 3.32 3.56 16.04
N VAL A 52 4.40 3.82 16.76
CA VAL A 52 4.65 5.13 17.38
C VAL A 52 4.76 6.22 16.31
N VAL A 53 5.55 5.99 15.26
CA VAL A 53 5.64 6.91 14.12
C VAL A 53 4.26 7.13 13.49
N GLY A 54 3.47 6.06 13.33
CA GLY A 54 2.11 6.12 12.80
C GLY A 54 1.18 7.04 13.60
N ILE A 55 1.26 7.02 14.93
CA ILE A 55 0.46 7.90 15.81
C ILE A 55 0.71 9.38 15.46
N PHE A 56 1.96 9.76 15.19
CA PHE A 56 2.30 11.13 14.83
C PHE A 56 1.95 11.48 13.38
N VAL A 57 2.01 10.52 12.47
CA VAL A 57 1.77 10.76 11.02
C VAL A 57 0.27 10.76 10.69
N GLN A 58 -0.53 9.87 11.29
CA GLN A 58 -1.95 9.72 10.98
C GLN A 58 -2.77 11.02 10.99
N PRO A 59 -2.61 11.93 11.97
CA PRO A 59 -3.37 13.20 11.99
C PRO A 59 -3.11 14.10 10.78
N TYR A 60 -1.93 13.96 10.17
CA TYR A 60 -1.55 14.77 9.00
C TYR A 60 -2.01 14.15 7.67
N VAL A 61 -2.32 12.85 7.64
CA VAL A 61 -2.71 12.15 6.41
C VAL A 61 -3.95 12.78 5.78
N GLY A 62 -4.98 13.09 6.57
CA GLY A 62 -6.18 13.78 6.07
C GLY A 62 -5.83 15.12 5.43
N LYS A 63 -5.05 15.96 6.11
CA LYS A 63 -4.61 17.27 5.59
C LYS A 63 -3.81 17.14 4.29
N ILE A 64 -2.93 16.13 4.19
CA ILE A 64 -2.14 15.87 2.98
C ILE A 64 -3.07 15.50 1.82
N ILE A 65 -4.06 14.63 2.06
CA ILE A 65 -5.04 14.25 1.04
C ILE A 65 -5.88 15.45 0.60
N ASP A 66 -6.35 16.25 1.54
CA ASP A 66 -7.16 17.45 1.26
C ASP A 66 -6.37 18.52 0.49
N THR A 67 -5.06 18.65 0.79
CA THR A 67 -4.20 19.66 0.15
C THR A 67 -3.74 19.23 -1.25
N TYR A 68 -3.30 17.98 -1.40
CA TYR A 68 -2.66 17.51 -2.64
C TYR A 68 -3.57 16.64 -3.52
N GLY A 69 -4.70 16.20 -2.98
CA GLY A 69 -5.66 15.32 -3.64
C GLY A 69 -5.22 13.85 -3.66
N GLU A 70 -6.19 12.96 -3.82
CA GLU A 70 -6.01 11.51 -3.79
C GLU A 70 -5.05 11.01 -4.88
N ARG A 71 -5.11 11.62 -6.06
CA ARG A 71 -4.25 11.26 -7.20
C ARG A 71 -2.77 11.42 -6.89
N VAL A 72 -2.39 12.57 -6.29
CA VAL A 72 -1.00 12.87 -5.98
C VAL A 72 -0.50 11.99 -4.84
N VAL A 73 -1.32 11.83 -3.80
CA VAL A 73 -0.99 11.03 -2.62
C VAL A 73 -0.78 9.56 -2.99
N LEU A 74 -1.69 8.96 -3.76
CA LEU A 74 -1.57 7.55 -4.17
C LEU A 74 -0.41 7.30 -5.14
N ARG A 75 -0.08 8.27 -5.99
CA ARG A 75 1.12 8.20 -6.84
C ARG A 75 2.41 8.30 -6.03
N PHE A 76 2.45 9.23 -5.09
CA PHE A 76 3.58 9.39 -4.18
C PHE A 76 3.81 8.11 -3.36
N GLU A 77 2.74 7.58 -2.75
CA GLU A 77 2.75 6.30 -2.03
C GLU A 77 3.35 5.18 -2.89
N ALA A 78 2.86 5.03 -4.12
CA ALA A 78 3.32 4.00 -5.03
C ALA A 78 4.80 4.17 -5.40
N LEU A 79 5.24 5.40 -5.68
CA LEU A 79 6.62 5.68 -6.05
C LEU A 79 7.58 5.41 -4.90
N VAL A 80 7.27 5.88 -3.70
CA VAL A 80 8.09 5.61 -2.50
C VAL A 80 8.19 4.11 -2.26
N PHE A 81 7.10 3.37 -2.43
CA PHE A 81 7.12 1.94 -2.24
C PHE A 81 7.99 1.19 -3.28
N VAL A 82 8.08 1.67 -4.51
CA VAL A 82 9.04 1.12 -5.49
C VAL A 82 10.47 1.22 -4.93
N PHE A 83 10.85 2.39 -4.41
CA PHE A 83 12.18 2.56 -3.80
C PHE A 83 12.38 1.68 -2.57
N VAL A 84 11.37 1.60 -1.71
CA VAL A 84 11.37 0.71 -0.53
C VAL A 84 11.61 -0.74 -0.93
N CYS A 85 10.91 -1.25 -1.94
CA CYS A 85 11.11 -2.60 -2.45
C CYS A 85 12.52 -2.83 -3.02
N ILE A 86 13.03 -1.89 -3.81
CA ILE A 86 14.37 -2.00 -4.40
C ILE A 86 15.42 -2.01 -3.28
N LEU A 87 15.36 -1.09 -2.35
CA LEU A 87 16.29 -1.03 -1.22
C LEU A 87 16.20 -2.31 -0.38
N TYR A 88 14.99 -2.77 -0.06
CA TYR A 88 14.80 -3.98 0.75
C TYR A 88 15.37 -5.22 0.08
N GLY A 89 15.16 -5.37 -1.22
CA GLY A 89 15.65 -6.52 -1.99
C GLY A 89 17.16 -6.50 -2.23
N PHE A 90 17.77 -5.33 -2.37
CA PHE A 90 19.16 -5.21 -2.81
C PHE A 90 20.13 -4.64 -1.76
N ALA A 91 19.65 -4.16 -0.61
CA ALA A 91 20.53 -3.62 0.43
C ALA A 91 21.71 -4.54 0.80
N PRO A 92 21.54 -5.88 0.96
CA PRO A 92 22.66 -6.76 1.31
C PRO A 92 23.73 -6.90 0.23
N THR A 93 23.39 -6.53 -1.01
CA THR A 93 24.36 -6.58 -2.13
C THR A 93 25.07 -5.25 -2.35
N TRP A 94 24.46 -4.15 -1.95
CA TRP A 94 24.99 -2.81 -2.18
C TRP A 94 25.73 -2.24 -0.98
N PHE A 95 25.40 -2.70 0.23
CA PHE A 95 25.91 -2.12 1.47
C PHE A 95 26.50 -3.18 2.40
N PRO A 96 27.47 -2.80 3.26
CA PRO A 96 27.92 -3.64 4.37
C PRO A 96 26.76 -4.07 5.27
N LYS A 97 26.92 -5.23 5.93
CA LYS A 97 25.84 -5.89 6.69
C LYS A 97 25.10 -4.96 7.66
N ASP A 98 25.84 -4.16 8.43
CA ASP A 98 25.22 -3.28 9.45
C ASP A 98 24.42 -2.15 8.82
N ILE A 99 24.94 -1.55 7.74
CA ILE A 99 24.23 -0.52 6.98
C ILE A 99 23.00 -1.12 6.28
N ALA A 100 23.12 -2.31 5.70
CA ALA A 100 22.00 -3.00 5.06
C ALA A 100 20.86 -3.26 6.04
N ILE A 101 21.16 -3.68 7.28
CA ILE A 101 20.16 -3.90 8.33
C ILE A 101 19.47 -2.58 8.71
N LEU A 102 20.20 -1.50 8.83
CA LEU A 102 19.64 -0.18 9.12
C LEU A 102 18.67 0.27 8.00
N ILE A 103 19.08 0.11 6.74
CA ILE A 103 18.26 0.45 5.57
C ILE A 103 16.97 -0.37 5.54
N VAL A 104 17.04 -1.71 5.68
CA VAL A 104 15.82 -2.53 5.63
C VAL A 104 14.90 -2.27 6.82
N SER A 105 15.46 -1.92 7.99
CA SER A 105 14.67 -1.52 9.16
C SER A 105 13.94 -0.19 8.91
N ALA A 106 14.62 0.79 8.33
CA ALA A 106 14.00 2.05 7.92
C ALA A 106 12.92 1.83 6.84
N CYS A 107 13.18 0.97 5.86
CA CYS A 107 12.20 0.57 4.86
C CYS A 107 10.96 -0.09 5.47
N TYR A 108 11.14 -0.95 6.48
CA TYR A 108 10.05 -1.61 7.19
C TYR A 108 9.15 -0.62 7.93
N ILE A 109 9.75 0.33 8.64
CA ILE A 109 9.02 1.40 9.33
C ILE A 109 8.31 2.32 8.32
N SER A 110 8.99 2.66 7.21
CA SER A 110 8.43 3.49 6.15
C SER A 110 7.20 2.85 5.52
N ASP A 111 7.21 1.53 5.28
CA ASP A 111 6.03 0.82 4.74
C ASP A 111 4.83 0.90 5.68
N GLN A 112 5.03 0.71 6.99
CA GLN A 112 3.94 0.85 7.97
C GLN A 112 3.33 2.26 7.93
N THR A 113 4.17 3.29 7.77
CA THR A 113 3.72 4.68 7.64
C THR A 113 2.95 4.89 6.32
N LEU A 114 3.44 4.34 5.21
CA LEU A 114 2.77 4.42 3.91
C LEU A 114 1.39 3.74 3.91
N MET A 115 1.18 2.71 4.72
CA MET A 115 -0.12 2.06 4.84
C MET A 115 -1.22 3.02 5.28
N SER A 116 -0.92 4.03 6.10
CA SER A 116 -1.90 5.03 6.54
C SER A 116 -2.42 5.90 5.39
N LEU A 117 -1.63 6.09 4.31
CA LEU A 117 -2.06 6.80 3.10
C LEU A 117 -3.15 6.03 2.33
N GLY A 118 -3.39 4.77 2.69
CA GLY A 118 -4.46 3.95 2.16
C GLY A 118 -5.86 4.54 2.29
N ILE A 119 -6.06 5.44 3.26
CA ILE A 119 -7.31 6.19 3.45
C ILE A 119 -7.67 6.99 2.19
N ALA A 120 -6.69 7.44 1.39
CA ALA A 120 -6.94 8.16 0.14
C ALA A 120 -7.80 7.38 -0.87
N ARG A 121 -7.81 6.04 -0.83
CA ARG A 121 -8.72 5.23 -1.66
C ARG A 121 -10.16 5.30 -1.16
N ALA A 122 -10.36 5.34 0.15
CA ALA A 122 -11.70 5.48 0.74
C ALA A 122 -12.25 6.90 0.52
N THR A 123 -11.42 7.94 0.57
CA THR A 123 -11.83 9.29 0.23
C THR A 123 -12.16 9.43 -1.25
N TYR A 124 -11.38 8.77 -2.12
CA TYR A 124 -11.66 8.75 -3.56
C TYR A 124 -13.05 8.19 -3.87
N ILE A 125 -13.40 6.99 -3.33
CA ILE A 125 -14.75 6.42 -3.59
C ILE A 125 -15.86 7.31 -3.02
N LYS A 126 -15.66 7.95 -1.86
CA LYS A 126 -16.64 8.88 -1.29
C LYS A 126 -16.91 10.08 -2.19
N LYS A 127 -15.91 10.55 -2.95
CA LYS A 127 -16.04 11.69 -3.85
C LYS A 127 -16.70 11.35 -5.19
N ILE A 128 -16.58 10.09 -5.67
CA ILE A 128 -17.11 9.69 -6.98
C ILE A 128 -18.42 8.88 -6.90
N ALA A 129 -18.87 8.51 -5.70
CA ALA A 129 -20.09 7.73 -5.50
C ALA A 129 -21.34 8.59 -5.74
N GLU A 130 -22.27 8.07 -6.53
CA GLU A 130 -23.55 8.76 -6.83
C GLU A 130 -24.54 8.65 -5.67
N LYS A 131 -24.51 7.53 -4.94
CA LYS A 131 -25.43 7.23 -3.83
C LYS A 131 -24.66 6.82 -2.59
N LYS A 132 -25.18 7.16 -1.41
CA LYS A 132 -24.59 6.74 -0.12
C LYS A 132 -24.48 5.22 0.01
N GLU A 133 -25.43 4.48 -0.52
CA GLU A 133 -25.45 3.01 -0.54
C GLU A 133 -24.31 2.43 -1.38
N ASP A 134 -23.91 3.10 -2.48
CA ASP A 134 -22.82 2.69 -3.34
C ASP A 134 -21.47 2.75 -2.61
N ILE A 135 -21.29 3.70 -1.69
CA ILE A 135 -20.07 3.82 -0.89
C ILE A 135 -19.84 2.56 -0.07
N SER A 136 -20.84 2.17 0.74
CA SER A 136 -20.72 1.00 1.61
C SER A 136 -20.55 -0.29 0.81
N ASN A 137 -21.34 -0.48 -0.24
CA ASN A 137 -21.26 -1.65 -1.12
C ASN A 137 -19.90 -1.74 -1.82
N THR A 138 -19.39 -0.62 -2.33
CA THR A 138 -18.10 -0.58 -3.06
C THR A 138 -16.92 -0.76 -2.12
N LEU A 139 -16.95 -0.17 -0.92
CA LEU A 139 -15.93 -0.39 0.11
C LEU A 139 -15.88 -1.85 0.55
N SER A 140 -17.04 -2.47 0.80
CA SER A 140 -17.13 -3.88 1.23
C SER A 140 -16.63 -4.83 0.13
N LEU A 141 -17.01 -4.58 -1.13
CA LEU A 141 -16.52 -5.36 -2.26
C LEU A 141 -15.02 -5.14 -2.47
N GLY A 142 -14.56 -3.88 -2.33
CA GLY A 142 -13.15 -3.54 -2.39
C GLY A 142 -12.32 -4.30 -1.35
N LEU A 143 -12.81 -4.41 -0.12
CA LEU A 143 -12.15 -5.18 0.93
C LEU A 143 -12.04 -6.66 0.56
N SER A 144 -13.09 -7.26 -0.02
CA SER A 144 -13.05 -8.64 -0.49
C SER A 144 -12.04 -8.84 -1.62
N ILE A 145 -11.97 -7.90 -2.56
CA ILE A 145 -11.00 -7.87 -3.64
C ILE A 145 -9.56 -7.73 -3.09
N ASP A 146 -9.34 -6.80 -2.14
CA ASP A 146 -8.05 -6.63 -1.45
C ASP A 146 -7.55 -7.95 -0.87
N HIS A 147 -8.39 -8.65 -0.09
CA HIS A 147 -8.02 -9.93 0.51
C HIS A 147 -7.79 -11.04 -0.52
N PHE A 148 -8.62 -11.13 -1.56
CA PHE A 148 -8.43 -12.12 -2.62
C PHE A 148 -7.06 -11.97 -3.30
N PHE A 149 -6.72 -10.75 -3.70
CA PHE A 149 -5.43 -10.49 -4.34
C PHE A 149 -4.25 -10.58 -3.37
N ALA A 150 -4.45 -10.23 -2.10
CA ALA A 150 -3.45 -10.42 -1.05
C ALA A 150 -3.09 -11.91 -0.87
N ILE A 151 -4.08 -12.78 -0.76
CA ILE A 151 -3.86 -14.24 -0.65
C ILE A 151 -3.17 -14.76 -1.92
N SER A 152 -3.62 -14.35 -3.09
CA SER A 152 -3.04 -14.78 -4.37
C SER A 152 -1.57 -14.42 -4.47
N VAL A 153 -1.19 -13.19 -4.09
CA VAL A 153 0.21 -12.74 -4.15
C VAL A 153 1.07 -13.39 -3.08
N ALA A 154 0.50 -13.75 -1.91
CA ALA A 154 1.22 -14.49 -0.90
C ALA A 154 1.63 -15.89 -1.38
N LEU A 155 0.73 -16.59 -2.08
CA LEU A 155 1.01 -17.89 -2.70
C LEU A 155 2.08 -17.78 -3.80
N ILE A 156 1.90 -16.86 -4.74
CA ILE A 156 2.85 -16.62 -5.83
C ILE A 156 4.21 -16.18 -5.28
N GLY A 157 4.22 -15.28 -4.32
CA GLY A 157 5.44 -14.80 -3.67
C GLY A 157 6.18 -15.89 -2.92
N GLY A 158 5.48 -16.80 -2.24
CA GLY A 158 6.08 -17.97 -1.57
C GLY A 158 6.76 -18.91 -2.58
N LEU A 159 6.11 -19.20 -3.71
CA LEU A 159 6.70 -19.99 -4.80
C LEU A 159 7.90 -19.28 -5.43
N LEU A 160 7.80 -17.98 -5.63
CA LEU A 160 8.87 -17.17 -6.20
C LEU A 160 10.08 -17.11 -5.25
N TRP A 161 9.84 -16.95 -3.96
CA TRP A 161 10.89 -17.02 -2.93
C TRP A 161 11.62 -18.36 -2.96
N TYR A 162 10.86 -19.46 -2.99
CA TYR A 162 11.43 -20.80 -3.00
C TYR A 162 12.27 -21.10 -4.24
N LYS A 163 11.79 -20.69 -5.43
CA LYS A 163 12.45 -21.01 -6.71
C LYS A 163 13.55 -20.05 -7.11
N VAL A 164 13.40 -18.76 -6.83
CA VAL A 164 14.26 -17.68 -7.36
C VAL A 164 14.98 -16.93 -6.22
N GLY A 165 14.40 -16.92 -5.04
CA GLY A 165 14.95 -16.26 -3.87
C GLY A 165 14.20 -14.98 -3.48
N TYR A 166 14.54 -14.45 -2.31
CA TYR A 166 13.82 -13.34 -1.68
C TYR A 166 13.81 -12.05 -2.50
N LYS A 167 14.89 -11.76 -3.24
CA LYS A 167 14.98 -10.56 -4.10
C LYS A 167 13.85 -10.49 -5.13
N ALA A 168 13.49 -11.64 -5.70
CA ALA A 168 12.45 -11.73 -6.73
C ALA A 168 11.08 -11.29 -6.20
N VAL A 169 10.78 -11.54 -4.92
CA VAL A 169 9.52 -11.13 -4.30
C VAL A 169 9.46 -9.60 -4.15
N PHE A 170 10.56 -8.96 -3.77
CA PHE A 170 10.62 -7.49 -3.69
C PHE A 170 10.61 -6.83 -5.07
N ILE A 171 11.21 -7.46 -6.09
CA ILE A 171 11.08 -7.02 -7.49
C ILE A 171 9.60 -7.10 -7.93
N LEU A 172 8.90 -8.18 -7.61
CA LEU A 172 7.45 -8.29 -7.86
C LEU A 172 6.68 -7.17 -7.19
N GLY A 173 7.01 -6.85 -5.92
CA GLY A 173 6.43 -5.71 -5.19
C GLY A 173 6.67 -4.37 -5.88
N ALA A 174 7.88 -4.14 -6.37
CA ALA A 174 8.22 -2.94 -7.12
C ALA A 174 7.44 -2.82 -8.43
N ILE A 175 7.28 -3.93 -9.17
CA ILE A 175 6.50 -3.98 -10.42
C ILE A 175 5.02 -3.68 -10.13
N ILE A 176 4.41 -4.33 -9.12
CA ILE A 176 3.02 -4.09 -8.74
C ILE A 176 2.83 -2.62 -8.37
N SER A 177 3.76 -2.04 -7.62
CA SER A 177 3.67 -0.64 -7.22
C SER A 177 3.87 0.32 -8.37
N LEU A 178 4.73 -0.01 -9.33
CA LEU A 178 4.88 0.76 -10.56
C LEU A 178 3.59 0.75 -11.40
N ILE A 179 2.93 -0.40 -11.51
CA ILE A 179 1.59 -0.49 -12.13
C ILE A 179 0.60 0.39 -11.36
N ASN A 180 0.61 0.34 -10.02
CA ASN A 180 -0.25 1.18 -9.18
C ASN A 180 -0.02 2.68 -9.44
N PHE A 181 1.22 3.11 -9.61
CA PHE A 181 1.56 4.49 -9.96
C PHE A 181 0.89 4.94 -11.26
N PHE A 182 0.92 4.10 -12.31
CA PHE A 182 0.27 4.42 -13.59
C PHE A 182 -1.25 4.35 -13.50
N VAL A 183 -1.81 3.41 -12.74
CA VAL A 183 -3.26 3.32 -12.51
C VAL A 183 -3.75 4.52 -11.71
N ALA A 184 -3.04 4.95 -10.67
CA ALA A 184 -3.36 6.14 -9.89
C ALA A 184 -3.31 7.44 -10.73
N LYS A 185 -2.52 7.48 -11.80
CA LYS A 185 -2.51 8.60 -12.76
C LYS A 185 -3.88 8.82 -13.43
N LYS A 186 -4.70 7.76 -13.55
CA LYS A 186 -6.03 7.84 -14.17
C LYS A 186 -7.11 8.41 -13.24
N ILE A 187 -6.80 8.65 -11.96
CA ILE A 187 -7.72 9.31 -11.04
C ILE A 187 -8.00 10.70 -11.59
N ASN A 188 -9.27 10.98 -11.86
CA ASN A 188 -9.79 12.29 -12.23
C ASN A 188 -11.01 12.54 -11.35
N ILE A 189 -10.98 13.59 -10.56
CA ILE A 189 -12.07 14.03 -9.71
C ILE A 189 -12.48 15.38 -10.26
N ASN A 190 -13.64 15.46 -10.93
CA ASN A 190 -14.21 16.72 -11.34
C ASN A 190 -14.74 17.45 -10.10
N THR A 191 -14.40 18.70 -9.96
CA THR A 191 -14.81 19.55 -8.82
C THR A 191 -16.34 19.68 -8.75
N GLU A 192 -17.04 19.51 -9.86
CA GLU A 192 -18.51 19.50 -9.93
C GLU A 192 -19.13 18.28 -9.22
N ASP A 193 -18.47 17.12 -9.25
CA ASP A 193 -18.95 15.90 -8.58
C ASP A 193 -18.89 16.03 -7.04
N VAL A 194 -18.02 16.89 -6.52
CA VAL A 194 -17.84 17.11 -5.07
C VAL A 194 -18.98 17.98 -4.51
N LEU A 195 -19.50 18.93 -5.26
CA LEU A 195 -20.55 19.87 -4.84
C LEU A 195 -21.90 19.18 -4.70
N VAL A 196 -22.19 18.17 -5.54
CA VAL A 196 -23.46 17.41 -5.50
C VAL A 196 -23.62 16.61 -4.19
N VAL A 197 -22.50 16.20 -3.58
CA VAL A 197 -22.53 15.43 -2.31
C VAL A 197 -22.69 16.36 -1.10
N GLU A 198 -22.27 17.62 -1.18
CA GLU A 198 -22.45 18.61 -0.10
C GLU A 198 -23.87 19.15 -0.05
N ASP A 199 -24.50 19.46 -1.19
CA ASP A 199 -25.88 19.93 -1.27
C ASP A 199 -26.90 18.86 -0.83
N SER A 200 -26.54 17.58 -0.90
CA SER A 200 -27.38 16.50 -0.35
C SER A 200 -27.28 16.34 1.17
N LYS A 201 -26.49 17.18 1.86
CA LYS A 201 -26.32 17.21 3.32
C LYS A 201 -27.08 18.34 4.00
N ALA A 202 -27.63 19.28 3.25
CA ALA A 202 -28.53 20.35 3.72
C ALA A 202 -30.00 19.88 3.64
#